data_8401dd6b5a1563b3bdfc0d89f6404030
#
_entry.id   8401dd6b5a1563b3bdfc0d89f6404030
#
_cell.length_a   1.000
_cell.length_b   1.000
_cell.length_c   1.000
_cell.angle_alpha   90.00
_cell.angle_beta   90.00
_cell.angle_gamma   90.00
#
_symmetry.space_group_name_H-M   'P 1'
#
loop_
_entity.id
_entity.type
_entity.pdbx_description
1 polymer ?
#
loop_
_entity_poly.entity_id
_entity_poly.type
_entity_poly.pdbx_seq_one_letter_code
_entity_poly.pdbx_strand_id
1 'polypeptide(L)'
;MSDPYSLPDGKCLRNKLDIEDPETFKQVEARIVSIRDVELARQSLPGEYTLEHLQGFHHALFKDVYDWAGKTRTVNIAKGASNFCPWRFVDEQTSAVLGNLETDGWLLGLDRDNFLERLAWYYSELNAMHPFREGNGRTLRAFLRQLSAAAGWRLDWSALNKDDNNAASSHSLRTTATTELIKVLAPVIVRM
;
A
#
# COMPACT_ATOMS: atom_id res chain seq x y z
N MET A 1 4.61 10.00 24.27
CA MET A 1 5.88 10.11 23.50
C MET A 1 5.54 10.84 22.21
N SER A 2 6.35 11.82 21.81
CA SER A 2 6.19 12.49 20.52
C SER A 2 6.47 11.50 19.37
N ASP A 3 5.74 11.62 18.28
CA ASP A 3 5.97 10.84 17.06
C ASP A 3 7.34 11.20 16.45
N PRO A 4 8.30 10.27 16.35
CA PRO A 4 9.65 10.56 15.85
C PRO A 4 9.67 10.99 14.38
N TYR A 5 8.59 10.72 13.64
CA TYR A 5 8.43 11.07 12.24
C TYR A 5 7.88 12.49 12.02
N SER A 6 7.36 13.14 13.05
CA SER A 6 6.77 14.47 12.95
C SER A 6 7.76 15.57 13.34
N LEU A 7 7.54 16.77 12.83
CA LEU A 7 8.17 17.98 13.33
C LEU A 7 7.77 18.21 14.81
N PRO A 8 8.52 19.04 15.56
CA PRO A 8 8.27 19.24 16.99
C PRO A 8 6.83 19.71 17.33
N ASP A 9 6.21 20.45 16.44
CA ASP A 9 4.82 20.93 16.59
C ASP A 9 3.76 19.85 16.27
N GLY A 10 4.18 18.71 15.73
CA GLY A 10 3.32 17.56 15.38
C GLY A 10 2.43 17.76 14.15
N LYS A 11 2.49 18.89 13.45
CA LYS A 11 1.58 19.22 12.34
C LYS A 11 2.05 18.67 11.00
N CYS A 12 3.35 18.56 10.79
CA CYS A 12 3.94 18.09 9.54
C CYS A 12 4.90 16.94 9.82
N LEU A 13 5.04 16.01 8.86
CA LEU A 13 6.08 14.98 8.89
C LEU A 13 7.44 15.57 8.53
N ARG A 14 8.49 15.08 9.19
CA ARG A 14 9.88 15.36 8.80
C ARG A 14 10.09 14.90 7.38
N ASN A 15 10.61 15.80 6.56
CA ASN A 15 10.79 15.54 5.14
C ASN A 15 12.12 16.14 4.64
N LYS A 16 12.63 15.60 3.54
CA LYS A 16 13.91 16.01 2.92
C LYS A 16 13.85 17.35 2.18
N LEU A 17 12.63 17.94 2.11
CA LEU A 17 12.37 19.17 1.37
C LEU A 17 12.40 20.40 2.29
N ASP A 18 12.58 20.18 3.61
CA ASP A 18 12.53 21.21 4.65
C ASP A 18 11.24 22.06 4.63
N ILE A 19 10.12 21.44 4.20
CA ILE A 19 8.82 22.10 4.18
C ILE A 19 8.11 21.83 5.50
N GLU A 20 7.78 22.91 6.22
CA GLU A 20 7.11 22.87 7.53
C GLU A 20 5.59 23.11 7.43
N ASP A 21 5.12 23.80 6.38
CA ASP A 21 3.68 24.04 6.15
C ASP A 21 2.99 22.76 5.64
N PRO A 22 2.00 22.20 6.39
CA PRO A 22 1.39 20.91 6.06
C PRO A 22 0.67 20.89 4.71
N GLU A 23 0.02 21.99 4.31
CA GLU A 23 -0.72 22.02 3.05
C GLU A 23 0.21 22.12 1.85
N THR A 24 1.25 22.95 1.93
CA THR A 24 2.30 23.02 0.93
C THR A 24 3.01 21.67 0.81
N PHE A 25 3.39 21.07 1.94
CA PHE A 25 4.06 19.78 1.95
C PHE A 25 3.21 18.70 1.27
N LYS A 26 1.94 18.58 1.63
CA LYS A 26 1.00 17.62 1.04
C LYS A 26 0.90 17.74 -0.48
N GLN A 27 0.87 18.96 -1.02
CA GLN A 27 0.81 19.21 -2.46
C GLN A 27 2.11 18.81 -3.17
N VAL A 28 3.27 19.20 -2.59
CA VAL A 28 4.59 18.90 -3.17
C VAL A 28 4.86 17.39 -3.11
N GLU A 29 4.61 16.76 -1.97
CA GLU A 29 4.74 15.31 -1.77
C GLU A 29 3.88 14.54 -2.79
N ALA A 30 2.62 14.91 -2.96
CA ALA A 30 1.73 14.25 -3.89
C ALA A 30 2.24 14.32 -5.35
N ARG A 31 2.82 15.45 -5.76
CA ARG A 31 3.39 15.63 -7.11
C ARG A 31 4.62 14.75 -7.32
N ILE A 32 5.56 14.76 -6.36
CA ILE A 32 6.78 13.94 -6.44
C ILE A 32 6.42 12.46 -6.52
N VAL A 33 5.55 12.01 -5.62
CA VAL A 33 5.14 10.60 -5.57
C VAL A 33 4.36 10.18 -6.82
N SER A 34 3.55 11.08 -7.40
CA SER A 34 2.87 10.80 -8.67
C SER A 34 3.84 10.54 -9.81
N ILE A 35 4.94 11.33 -9.91
CA ILE A 35 5.99 11.09 -10.90
C ILE A 35 6.64 9.72 -10.69
N ARG A 36 7.01 9.40 -9.45
CA ARG A 36 7.60 8.10 -9.10
C ARG A 36 6.65 6.92 -9.36
N ASP A 37 5.35 7.08 -9.14
CA ASP A 37 4.37 6.03 -9.44
C ASP A 37 4.24 5.77 -10.95
N VAL A 38 4.32 6.82 -11.79
CA VAL A 38 4.37 6.67 -13.25
C VAL A 38 5.63 5.94 -13.69
N GLU A 39 6.79 6.22 -13.09
CA GLU A 39 8.04 5.50 -13.38
C GLU A 39 7.90 4.01 -13.02
N LEU A 40 7.39 3.68 -11.82
CA LEU A 40 7.11 2.32 -11.38
C LEU A 40 6.06 1.59 -12.23
N ALA A 41 5.13 2.32 -12.84
CA ALA A 41 4.14 1.73 -13.75
C ALA A 41 4.75 1.31 -15.10
N ARG A 42 5.85 1.96 -15.50
CA ARG A 42 6.55 1.69 -16.76
C ARG A 42 7.62 0.62 -16.65
N GLN A 43 8.21 0.47 -15.48
CA GLN A 43 9.32 -0.44 -15.25
C GLN A 43 9.07 -1.24 -13.97
N SER A 44 9.02 -2.57 -14.10
CA SER A 44 8.87 -3.46 -12.94
C SER A 44 10.03 -3.29 -11.96
N LEU A 45 9.72 -3.25 -10.68
CA LEU A 45 10.71 -3.30 -9.62
C LEU A 45 11.10 -4.77 -9.39
N PRO A 46 12.38 -5.16 -9.55
CA PRO A 46 12.80 -6.54 -9.31
C PRO A 46 12.59 -6.96 -7.85
N GLY A 47 12.11 -8.19 -7.62
CA GLY A 47 11.91 -8.75 -6.29
C GLY A 47 10.96 -9.95 -6.29
N GLU A 48 10.81 -10.58 -5.13
CA GLU A 48 10.10 -11.86 -4.96
C GLU A 48 8.77 -11.70 -4.19
N TYR A 49 8.20 -10.51 -4.17
CA TYR A 49 6.97 -10.17 -3.42
C TYR A 49 7.05 -10.43 -1.91
N THR A 50 8.25 -10.32 -1.33
CA THR A 50 8.51 -10.36 0.11
C THR A 50 8.27 -9.01 0.78
N LEU A 51 8.46 -8.92 2.11
CA LEU A 51 8.44 -7.65 2.83
C LEU A 51 9.48 -6.67 2.28
N GLU A 52 10.70 -7.14 1.99
CA GLU A 52 11.76 -6.32 1.40
C GLU A 52 11.36 -5.76 0.04
N HIS A 53 10.64 -6.54 -0.77
CA HIS A 53 10.14 -6.06 -2.05
C HIS A 53 9.05 -4.98 -1.85
N LEU A 54 8.13 -5.16 -0.90
CA LEU A 54 7.14 -4.14 -0.53
C LEU A 54 7.82 -2.85 0.00
N GLN A 55 8.88 -3.00 0.82
CA GLN A 55 9.73 -1.89 1.26
C GLN A 55 10.43 -1.20 0.09
N GLY A 56 10.86 -1.96 -0.91
CA GLY A 56 11.43 -1.46 -2.16
C GLY A 56 10.44 -0.55 -2.92
N PHE A 57 9.17 -0.93 -3.02
CA PHE A 57 8.10 -0.09 -3.59
C PHE A 57 7.93 1.21 -2.81
N HIS A 58 7.88 1.13 -1.49
CA HIS A 58 7.78 2.32 -0.66
C HIS A 58 9.00 3.22 -0.83
N HIS A 59 10.20 2.65 -0.85
CA HIS A 59 11.43 3.41 -1.10
C HIS A 59 11.39 4.10 -2.47
N ALA A 60 11.06 3.39 -3.52
CA ALA A 60 11.00 3.94 -4.87
C ALA A 60 10.03 5.13 -4.98
N LEU A 61 8.88 5.06 -4.30
CA LEU A 61 7.88 6.13 -4.30
C LEU A 61 8.30 7.35 -3.46
N PHE A 62 8.97 7.14 -2.32
CA PHE A 62 9.12 8.18 -1.29
C PHE A 62 10.57 8.60 -0.99
N LYS A 63 11.57 8.03 -1.65
CA LYS A 63 13.01 8.30 -1.40
C LYS A 63 13.42 9.76 -1.49
N ASP A 64 12.70 10.55 -2.29
CA ASP A 64 12.99 11.98 -2.45
C ASP A 64 12.26 12.84 -1.41
N VAL A 65 11.37 12.24 -0.63
CA VAL A 65 10.52 12.94 0.34
C VAL A 65 10.91 12.62 1.77
N TYR A 66 11.19 11.34 2.07
CA TYR A 66 11.43 10.88 3.44
C TYR A 66 12.75 10.14 3.61
N ASP A 67 13.49 10.42 4.68
CA ASP A 67 14.70 9.67 5.07
C ASP A 67 14.41 8.24 5.51
N TRP A 68 13.20 7.99 5.93
CA TRP A 68 12.70 6.68 6.34
C TRP A 68 11.98 5.92 5.20
N ALA A 69 12.05 6.41 3.96
CA ALA A 69 11.48 5.71 2.81
C ALA A 69 12.00 4.26 2.73
N GLY A 70 11.08 3.31 2.61
CA GLY A 70 11.38 1.87 2.61
C GLY A 70 11.51 1.23 3.99
N LYS A 71 11.45 1.99 5.08
CA LYS A 71 11.53 1.45 6.45
C LYS A 71 10.14 1.29 7.05
N THR A 72 9.90 0.17 7.71
CA THR A 72 8.67 -0.05 8.49
C THR A 72 8.63 0.89 9.69
N ARG A 73 7.41 1.25 10.09
CA ARG A 73 7.18 2.18 11.21
C ARG A 73 7.57 1.60 12.55
N THR A 74 7.98 2.46 13.45
CA THR A 74 8.33 2.15 14.84
C THR A 74 7.32 2.72 15.84
N VAL A 75 6.13 3.13 15.35
CA VAL A 75 5.05 3.68 16.16
C VAL A 75 3.71 3.05 15.77
N ASN A 76 2.77 3.00 16.72
CA ASN A 76 1.40 2.64 16.41
C ASN A 76 0.71 3.79 15.67
N ILE A 77 -0.12 3.43 14.70
CA ILE A 77 -0.93 4.37 13.93
C ILE A 77 -2.38 3.91 13.88
N ALA A 78 -3.27 4.88 13.74
CA ALA A 78 -4.70 4.65 13.62
C ALA A 78 -5.29 5.61 12.59
N LYS A 79 -6.43 5.24 12.01
CA LYS A 79 -7.22 6.10 11.12
C LYS A 79 -8.68 6.07 11.57
N GLY A 80 -9.16 7.20 12.12
CA GLY A 80 -10.46 7.26 12.75
C GLY A 80 -10.53 6.30 13.96
N ALA A 81 -11.54 5.44 13.98
CA ALA A 81 -11.70 4.41 15.01
C ALA A 81 -10.94 3.10 14.74
N SER A 82 -10.23 3.00 13.61
CA SER A 82 -9.54 1.77 13.20
C SER A 82 -8.08 1.80 13.61
N ASN A 83 -7.65 0.80 14.37
CA ASN A 83 -6.24 0.56 14.69
C ASN A 83 -5.65 -0.41 13.67
N PHE A 84 -4.44 -0.12 13.21
CA PHE A 84 -3.66 -1.03 12.38
C PHE A 84 -2.82 -1.98 13.24
N CYS A 85 -2.16 -2.94 12.61
CA CYS A 85 -1.27 -3.88 13.30
C CYS A 85 -0.33 -3.13 14.26
N PRO A 86 -0.14 -3.58 15.52
CA PRO A 86 0.83 -2.97 16.41
C PRO A 86 2.24 -3.01 15.81
N TRP A 87 2.98 -1.90 15.88
CA TRP A 87 4.24 -1.73 15.16
C TRP A 87 5.27 -2.83 15.41
N ARG A 88 5.27 -3.42 16.62
CA ARG A 88 6.21 -4.47 17.02
C ARG A 88 6.01 -5.79 16.27
N PHE A 89 4.84 -5.99 15.70
CA PHE A 89 4.47 -7.20 14.96
C PHE A 89 4.37 -6.97 13.46
N VAL A 90 4.52 -5.73 13.01
CA VAL A 90 4.25 -5.35 11.62
C VAL A 90 5.12 -6.10 10.63
N ASP A 91 6.41 -6.28 10.91
CA ASP A 91 7.33 -6.97 10.01
C ASP A 91 7.02 -8.46 9.93
N GLU A 92 6.85 -9.11 11.09
CA GLU A 92 6.49 -10.53 11.19
C GLU A 92 5.17 -10.82 10.48
N GLN A 93 4.13 -10.06 10.79
CA GLN A 93 2.79 -10.28 10.24
C GLN A 93 2.72 -9.96 8.75
N THR A 94 3.39 -8.90 8.30
CA THR A 94 3.47 -8.58 6.86
C THR A 94 4.22 -9.68 6.10
N SER A 95 5.32 -10.19 6.65
CA SER A 95 6.07 -11.30 6.07
C SER A 95 5.23 -12.57 6.00
N ALA A 96 4.45 -12.87 7.05
CA ALA A 96 3.55 -14.02 7.06
C ALA A 96 2.45 -13.92 5.99
N VAL A 97 1.84 -12.74 5.83
CA VAL A 97 0.84 -12.50 4.76
C VAL A 97 1.46 -12.69 3.38
N LEU A 98 2.63 -12.08 3.14
CA LEU A 98 3.30 -12.17 1.83
C LEU A 98 3.86 -13.57 1.53
N GLY A 99 4.27 -14.32 2.57
CA GLY A 99 4.69 -15.71 2.44
C GLY A 99 3.61 -16.65 1.87
N ASN A 100 2.34 -16.31 2.04
CA ASN A 100 1.25 -17.07 1.41
C ASN A 100 1.25 -16.98 -0.13
N LEU A 101 1.88 -15.95 -0.73
CA LEU A 101 1.94 -15.81 -2.19
C LEU A 101 2.64 -16.98 -2.86
N GLU A 102 3.69 -17.54 -2.24
CA GLU A 102 4.36 -18.72 -2.75
C GLU A 102 3.41 -19.93 -2.76
N THR A 103 2.71 -20.17 -1.66
CA THR A 103 1.70 -21.23 -1.55
C THR A 103 0.55 -21.06 -2.54
N ASP A 104 0.14 -19.81 -2.79
CA ASP A 104 -0.89 -19.45 -3.76
C ASP A 104 -0.35 -19.38 -5.21
N GLY A 105 0.89 -19.83 -5.46
CA GLY A 105 1.51 -19.83 -6.78
C GLY A 105 1.58 -18.43 -7.43
N TRP A 106 1.81 -17.39 -6.62
CA TRP A 106 1.84 -15.97 -7.03
C TRP A 106 0.60 -15.54 -7.84
N LEU A 107 -0.54 -16.17 -7.57
CA LEU A 107 -1.83 -15.97 -8.25
C LEU A 107 -1.83 -16.32 -9.76
N LEU A 108 -0.82 -17.06 -10.22
CA LEU A 108 -0.69 -17.45 -11.61
C LEU A 108 -1.77 -18.45 -12.02
N GLY A 109 -2.29 -18.30 -13.24
CA GLY A 109 -3.22 -19.26 -13.83
C GLY A 109 -4.64 -19.25 -13.24
N LEU A 110 -4.94 -18.40 -12.27
CA LEU A 110 -6.29 -18.26 -11.72
C LEU A 110 -7.25 -17.68 -12.78
N ASP A 111 -8.48 -18.16 -12.78
CA ASP A 111 -9.56 -17.48 -13.48
C ASP A 111 -9.89 -16.15 -12.81
N ARG A 112 -10.78 -15.36 -13.43
CA ARG A 112 -11.06 -14.00 -12.97
C ARG A 112 -11.61 -13.93 -11.55
N ASP A 113 -12.52 -14.81 -11.20
CA ASP A 113 -13.24 -14.73 -9.93
C ASP A 113 -12.31 -15.18 -8.78
N ASN A 114 -11.59 -16.28 -8.96
CA ASN A 114 -10.58 -16.74 -8.02
C ASN A 114 -9.42 -15.75 -7.86
N PHE A 115 -8.95 -15.13 -8.97
CA PHE A 115 -7.93 -14.09 -8.91
C PHE A 115 -8.41 -12.88 -8.11
N LEU A 116 -9.63 -12.41 -8.38
CA LEU A 116 -10.22 -11.25 -7.72
C LEU A 116 -10.42 -11.49 -6.21
N GLU A 117 -10.88 -12.67 -5.84
CA GLU A 117 -11.05 -13.07 -4.43
C GLU A 117 -9.70 -13.04 -3.70
N ARG A 118 -8.67 -13.69 -4.28
CA ARG A 118 -7.33 -13.70 -3.67
C ARG A 118 -6.68 -12.33 -3.62
N LEU A 119 -6.78 -11.54 -4.69
CA LEU A 119 -6.27 -10.18 -4.72
C LEU A 119 -6.93 -9.30 -3.64
N ALA A 120 -8.25 -9.40 -3.47
CA ALA A 120 -8.99 -8.66 -2.45
C ALA A 120 -8.56 -9.08 -1.03
N TRP A 121 -8.25 -10.37 -0.83
CA TRP A 121 -7.71 -10.86 0.43
C TRP A 121 -6.34 -10.23 0.73
N TYR A 122 -5.39 -10.29 -0.22
CA TYR A 122 -4.07 -9.65 -0.03
C TYR A 122 -4.18 -8.14 0.18
N TYR A 123 -5.09 -7.49 -0.55
CA TYR A 123 -5.34 -6.07 -0.34
C TYR A 123 -5.83 -5.79 1.08
N SER A 124 -6.79 -6.56 1.59
CA SER A 124 -7.33 -6.43 2.94
C SER A 124 -6.26 -6.63 4.01
N GLU A 125 -5.55 -7.75 3.94
CA GLU A 125 -4.54 -8.11 4.94
C GLU A 125 -3.38 -7.10 4.97
N LEU A 126 -2.81 -6.76 3.83
CA LEU A 126 -1.72 -5.78 3.75
C LEU A 126 -2.18 -4.36 4.16
N ASN A 127 -3.45 -4.01 3.90
CA ASN A 127 -4.03 -2.78 4.41
C ASN A 127 -4.18 -2.80 5.95
N ALA A 128 -4.49 -3.95 6.55
CA ALA A 128 -4.55 -4.09 8.01
C ALA A 128 -3.18 -3.99 8.67
N MET A 129 -2.13 -4.49 8.01
CA MET A 129 -0.75 -4.36 8.50
C MET A 129 -0.28 -2.90 8.50
N HIS A 130 -0.54 -2.15 7.44
CA HIS A 130 -0.18 -0.72 7.30
C HIS A 130 1.27 -0.45 7.72
N PRO A 131 2.27 -1.09 7.04
CA PRO A 131 3.62 -1.21 7.60
C PRO A 131 4.42 0.10 7.66
N PHE A 132 4.04 1.12 6.91
CA PHE A 132 4.78 2.38 6.85
C PHE A 132 4.10 3.49 7.66
N ARG A 133 4.87 4.51 8.05
CA ARG A 133 4.31 5.67 8.77
C ARG A 133 3.34 6.48 7.92
N GLU A 134 3.61 6.61 6.63
CA GLU A 134 2.78 7.27 5.63
C GLU A 134 2.93 6.55 4.28
N GLY A 135 2.06 6.78 3.31
CA GLY A 135 2.18 6.27 1.95
C GLY A 135 1.72 4.83 1.73
N ASN A 136 1.17 4.15 2.74
CA ASN A 136 0.77 2.75 2.67
C ASN A 136 -0.16 2.44 1.49
N GLY A 137 -1.20 3.24 1.29
CA GLY A 137 -2.16 3.01 0.20
C GLY A 137 -1.53 3.13 -1.19
N ARG A 138 -0.60 4.08 -1.40
CA ARG A 138 0.10 4.27 -2.67
C ARG A 138 1.06 3.13 -2.93
N THR A 139 1.83 2.74 -1.92
CA THR A 139 2.74 1.59 -1.97
C THR A 139 1.98 0.30 -2.29
N LEU A 140 0.91 0.04 -1.58
CA LEU A 140 0.10 -1.17 -1.77
C LEU A 140 -0.50 -1.23 -3.18
N ARG A 141 -1.01 -0.11 -3.70
CA ARG A 141 -1.52 -0.07 -5.07
C ARG A 141 -0.43 -0.32 -6.12
N ALA A 142 0.76 0.26 -5.96
CA ALA A 142 1.87 0.01 -6.88
C ALA A 142 2.33 -1.46 -6.83
N PHE A 143 2.45 -2.03 -5.65
CA PHE A 143 2.80 -3.42 -5.42
C PHE A 143 1.77 -4.39 -6.04
N LEU A 144 0.47 -4.20 -5.75
CA LEU A 144 -0.59 -5.05 -6.27
C LEU A 144 -0.76 -4.89 -7.80
N ARG A 145 -0.51 -3.72 -8.36
CA ARG A 145 -0.48 -3.51 -9.82
C ARG A 145 0.57 -4.41 -10.47
N GLN A 146 1.78 -4.46 -9.92
CA GLN A 146 2.85 -5.30 -10.46
C GLN A 146 2.56 -6.80 -10.25
N LEU A 147 2.08 -7.20 -9.07
CA LEU A 147 1.66 -8.59 -8.80
C LEU A 147 0.57 -9.05 -9.78
N SER A 148 -0.44 -8.20 -9.98
CA SER A 148 -1.53 -8.49 -10.93
C SER A 148 -1.00 -8.65 -12.36
N ALA A 149 -0.11 -7.76 -12.79
CA ALA A 149 0.50 -7.84 -14.13
C ALA A 149 1.32 -9.12 -14.32
N ALA A 150 2.09 -9.54 -13.32
CA ALA A 150 2.82 -10.81 -13.33
C ALA A 150 1.88 -12.02 -13.43
N ALA A 151 0.68 -11.94 -12.85
CA ALA A 151 -0.35 -12.97 -12.92
C ALA A 151 -1.21 -12.91 -14.22
N GLY A 152 -0.92 -11.98 -15.14
CA GLY A 152 -1.63 -11.83 -16.43
C GLY A 152 -2.90 -10.97 -16.34
N TRP A 153 -3.01 -10.11 -15.31
CA TRP A 153 -4.14 -9.21 -15.10
C TRP A 153 -3.68 -7.75 -15.02
N ARG A 154 -4.33 -6.86 -15.77
CA ARG A 154 -4.15 -5.43 -15.63
C ARG A 154 -5.09 -4.89 -14.57
N LEU A 155 -4.54 -4.18 -13.59
CA LEU A 155 -5.26 -3.50 -12.52
C LEU A 155 -5.18 -1.99 -12.74
N ASP A 156 -6.29 -1.38 -13.15
CA ASP A 156 -6.37 0.03 -13.48
C ASP A 156 -6.90 0.86 -12.31
N TRP A 157 -5.99 1.32 -11.47
CA TRP A 157 -6.35 2.16 -10.32
C TRP A 157 -6.93 3.53 -10.70
N SER A 158 -6.74 4.02 -11.93
CA SER A 158 -7.27 5.32 -12.36
C SER A 158 -8.78 5.30 -12.53
N ALA A 159 -9.35 4.13 -12.84
CA ALA A 159 -10.78 3.92 -12.95
C ALA A 159 -11.49 3.65 -11.60
N LEU A 160 -10.72 3.52 -10.51
CA LEU A 160 -11.26 3.23 -9.18
C LEU A 160 -11.76 4.50 -8.50
N ASN A 161 -13.01 4.50 -8.04
CA ASN A 161 -13.51 5.57 -7.19
C ASN A 161 -12.79 5.55 -5.83
N LYS A 162 -12.20 6.68 -5.44
CA LYS A 162 -11.41 6.81 -4.22
C LYS A 162 -12.24 6.62 -2.95
N ASP A 163 -13.46 7.15 -2.93
CA ASP A 163 -14.31 7.10 -1.74
C ASP A 163 -14.88 5.70 -1.54
N ASP A 164 -15.29 5.04 -2.62
CA ASP A 164 -15.74 3.64 -2.58
C ASP A 164 -14.61 2.72 -2.12
N ASN A 165 -13.39 2.92 -2.62
CA ASN A 165 -12.22 2.16 -2.19
C ASN A 165 -11.89 2.39 -0.71
N ASN A 166 -11.96 3.63 -0.23
CA ASN A 166 -11.74 3.94 1.18
C ASN A 166 -12.82 3.31 2.08
N ALA A 167 -14.08 3.33 1.65
CA ALA A 167 -15.20 2.71 2.37
C ALA A 167 -15.03 1.18 2.43
N ALA A 168 -14.74 0.53 1.30
CA ALA A 168 -14.51 -0.91 1.22
C ALA A 168 -13.30 -1.35 2.07
N SER A 169 -12.18 -0.63 1.99
CA SER A 169 -10.97 -0.89 2.79
C SER A 169 -11.23 -0.71 4.29
N SER A 170 -12.00 0.31 4.67
CA SER A 170 -12.39 0.52 6.06
C SER A 170 -13.37 -0.55 6.56
N HIS A 171 -14.26 -1.03 5.70
CA HIS A 171 -15.18 -2.12 6.02
C HIS A 171 -14.38 -3.42 6.27
N SER A 172 -13.48 -3.81 5.36
CA SER A 172 -12.68 -5.02 5.50
C SER A 172 -11.80 -5.00 6.76
N LEU A 173 -11.23 -3.83 7.10
CA LEU A 173 -10.43 -3.69 8.32
C LEU A 173 -11.23 -3.95 9.61
N ARG A 174 -12.54 -3.64 9.63
CA ARG A 174 -13.40 -3.85 10.80
C ARG A 174 -14.02 -5.25 10.86
N THR A 175 -14.28 -5.87 9.71
CA THR A 175 -15.10 -7.09 9.61
C THR A 175 -14.33 -8.29 9.11
N THR A 176 -13.11 -8.09 8.58
CA THR A 176 -12.31 -9.08 7.84
C THR A 176 -12.97 -9.55 6.52
N ALA A 177 -14.18 -9.09 6.21
CA ALA A 177 -14.89 -9.45 4.97
C ALA A 177 -14.35 -8.68 3.77
N THR A 178 -14.07 -9.37 2.68
CA THR A 178 -13.51 -8.80 1.44
C THR A 178 -14.57 -8.49 0.37
N THR A 179 -15.83 -8.79 0.61
CA THR A 179 -16.93 -8.65 -0.36
C THR A 179 -17.02 -7.25 -0.98
N GLU A 180 -16.88 -6.20 -0.17
CA GLU A 180 -16.93 -4.82 -0.68
C GLU A 180 -15.66 -4.47 -1.48
N LEU A 181 -14.49 -4.99 -1.10
CA LEU A 181 -13.27 -4.85 -1.90
C LEU A 181 -13.40 -5.55 -3.24
N ILE A 182 -13.97 -6.76 -3.29
CA ILE A 182 -14.25 -7.48 -4.53
C ILE A 182 -15.13 -6.63 -5.46
N LYS A 183 -16.21 -6.04 -4.95
CA LYS A 183 -17.12 -5.20 -5.74
C LYS A 183 -16.39 -3.99 -6.37
N VAL A 184 -15.53 -3.31 -5.62
CA VAL A 184 -14.83 -2.12 -6.13
C VAL A 184 -13.65 -2.47 -7.03
N LEU A 185 -13.03 -3.64 -6.86
CA LEU A 185 -11.91 -4.10 -7.69
C LEU A 185 -12.38 -4.74 -9.00
N ALA A 186 -13.56 -5.37 -9.01
CA ALA A 186 -14.08 -6.10 -10.17
C ALA A 186 -14.12 -5.28 -11.48
N PRO A 187 -14.58 -4.00 -11.49
CA PRO A 187 -14.64 -3.22 -12.73
C PRO A 187 -13.26 -2.75 -13.25
N VAL A 188 -12.23 -2.76 -12.40
CA VAL A 188 -10.89 -2.23 -12.74
C VAL A 188 -9.86 -3.31 -13.07
N ILE A 189 -10.27 -4.59 -13.06
CA ILE A 189 -9.44 -5.74 -13.41
C ILE A 189 -9.81 -6.25 -14.80
N VAL A 190 -8.80 -6.31 -15.69
CA VAL A 190 -8.94 -6.77 -17.07
C VAL A 190 -7.86 -7.81 -17.37
N ARG A 191 -8.22 -8.89 -18.08
CA ARG A 191 -7.26 -9.88 -18.58
C ARG A 191 -6.30 -9.24 -19.60
N MET A 192 -5.01 -9.50 -19.48
CA MET A 192 -4.01 -9.08 -20.46
C MET A 192 -3.85 -10.11 -21.58
#